data_939a2ac35f4556b9b53ce63aae64a9c2
#
_entry.id   939a2ac35f4556b9b53ce63aae64a9c2
#
_cell.length_a   1.000
_cell.length_b   1.000
_cell.length_c   1.000
_cell.angle_alpha   90.00
_cell.angle_beta   90.00
_cell.angle_gamma   90.00
#
_symmetry.space_group_name_H-M   'P 1'
#
loop_
_entity.id
_entity.type
_entity.pdbx_description
1 polymer ?
#
loop_
_entity_poly.entity_id
_entity_poly.type
_entity_poly.pdbx_seq_one_letter_code
_entity_poly.pdbx_strand_id
1 'polypeptide(L)'
;MTAARPLTRRARASRPAAALAIAAGLALALSSCGPDGVTSAGTGSSATVTVGAPGATAPGAPTSGVTTTVTSPPVSTTTSAPTDVPTGTAAPTGTPTSPGTTGTATTAPTEHELLRAGDEGPRVLAVQARLVELGYWLGTPDGRFGLLTTQAVYALQGAAGLGRDGVVGPATLRALERGALPRVQSPGNAVEIDISDGTIAFVRDGKPWRVLHTSTGNGARYASGDGTAIAHTPRGRFAVQRRIDGVRVAPLGRLYRPVYFHGGYAVHGSGSIPAYPASHGCARVTNAGIDMIWRENLMPNGLRVLVRD
;
A
#
# COMPACT_ATOMS: atom_id res chain seq x y z
N MET A 1 -30.59 66.56 -5.91
CA MET A 1 -29.87 66.53 -7.23
C MET A 1 -28.64 65.69 -7.02
N THR A 2 -28.72 64.37 -7.36
CA THR A 2 -27.65 63.41 -7.15
C THR A 2 -27.37 62.77 -8.52
N ALA A 3 -26.21 63.03 -9.07
CA ALA A 3 -25.81 62.59 -10.42
C ALA A 3 -25.36 61.11 -10.37
N ALA A 4 -25.96 60.31 -11.25
CA ALA A 4 -25.59 58.90 -11.50
C ALA A 4 -24.38 58.85 -12.44
N ARG A 5 -23.39 58.01 -12.10
CA ARG A 5 -22.23 57.64 -12.95
C ARG A 5 -22.56 56.39 -13.76
N PRO A 6 -22.20 56.34 -15.05
CA PRO A 6 -22.40 55.15 -15.86
C PRO A 6 -21.32 54.11 -15.68
N LEU A 7 -21.73 52.82 -15.62
CA LEU A 7 -20.89 51.64 -15.61
C LEU A 7 -20.36 51.34 -17.03
N THR A 8 -19.05 51.39 -17.22
CA THR A 8 -18.40 50.97 -18.48
C THR A 8 -18.24 49.46 -18.50
N ARG A 9 -18.89 48.84 -19.47
CA ARG A 9 -18.81 47.40 -19.81
C ARG A 9 -17.48 47.14 -20.51
N ARG A 10 -16.54 46.39 -19.88
CA ARG A 10 -15.33 45.91 -20.55
C ARG A 10 -15.66 44.69 -21.43
N ALA A 11 -15.38 44.82 -22.71
CA ALA A 11 -15.49 43.78 -23.73
C ALA A 11 -14.42 42.67 -23.46
N ARG A 12 -14.89 41.44 -23.51
CA ARG A 12 -14.06 40.22 -23.47
C ARG A 12 -13.47 39.99 -24.86
N ALA A 13 -12.15 40.07 -24.99
CA ALA A 13 -11.45 39.69 -26.23
C ALA A 13 -11.36 38.17 -26.32
N SER A 14 -11.91 37.62 -27.39
CA SER A 14 -11.81 36.24 -27.79
C SER A 14 -10.44 35.98 -28.44
N ARG A 15 -9.69 34.98 -27.96
CA ARG A 15 -8.45 34.50 -28.60
C ARG A 15 -8.80 33.38 -29.58
N PRO A 16 -8.22 33.34 -30.78
CA PRO A 16 -8.45 32.24 -31.72
C PRO A 16 -7.60 31.00 -31.34
N ALA A 17 -8.21 29.84 -31.53
CA ALA A 17 -7.55 28.53 -31.43
C ALA A 17 -6.64 28.34 -32.66
N ALA A 18 -5.37 28.05 -32.42
CA ALA A 18 -4.43 27.59 -33.43
C ALA A 18 -4.55 26.07 -33.57
N ALA A 19 -5.03 25.63 -34.74
CA ALA A 19 -5.01 24.22 -35.15
C ALA A 19 -3.63 23.89 -35.68
N LEU A 20 -2.96 22.92 -35.00
CA LEU A 20 -1.68 22.35 -35.47
C LEU A 20 -1.99 21.07 -36.27
N ALA A 21 -1.78 21.10 -37.57
CA ALA A 21 -1.86 19.94 -38.44
C ALA A 21 -0.57 19.13 -38.31
N ILE A 22 -0.67 17.83 -37.98
CA ILE A 22 0.43 16.88 -38.00
C ILE A 22 0.36 16.13 -39.31
N ALA A 23 1.35 16.36 -40.19
CA ALA A 23 1.57 15.61 -41.43
C ALA A 23 2.19 14.23 -41.10
N ALA A 24 1.52 13.18 -41.59
CA ALA A 24 2.03 11.82 -41.59
C ALA A 24 3.05 11.65 -42.73
N GLY A 25 4.31 11.35 -42.36
CA GLY A 25 5.33 10.93 -43.30
C GLY A 25 5.52 9.40 -43.25
N LEU A 26 5.02 8.73 -44.27
CA LEU A 26 5.21 7.31 -44.55
C LEU A 26 6.50 7.14 -45.37
N ALA A 27 7.55 6.51 -44.84
CA ALA A 27 8.69 6.09 -45.62
C ALA A 27 8.79 4.56 -45.58
N LEU A 28 8.38 3.94 -46.69
CA LEU A 28 8.71 2.56 -47.05
C LEU A 28 10.16 2.51 -47.55
N ALA A 29 10.98 1.63 -46.99
CA ALA A 29 12.19 1.15 -47.63
C ALA A 29 12.14 -0.38 -47.68
N LEU A 30 11.85 -0.89 -48.86
CA LEU A 30 12.06 -2.26 -49.28
C LEU A 30 13.52 -2.39 -49.75
N SER A 31 14.26 -3.37 -49.25
CA SER A 31 15.40 -3.93 -49.96
C SER A 31 15.51 -5.42 -49.70
N SER A 32 15.48 -6.09 -50.76
CA SER A 32 15.39 -7.48 -51.11
C SER A 32 16.73 -8.20 -51.20
N CYS A 33 16.66 -9.52 -51.27
CA CYS A 33 17.59 -10.53 -51.84
C CYS A 33 18.77 -10.88 -50.95
N GLY A 34 19.07 -12.11 -50.73
CA GLY A 34 18.72 -13.41 -51.29
C GLY A 34 19.65 -14.49 -50.72
N PRO A 35 19.53 -15.74 -51.10
CA PRO A 35 19.88 -16.88 -50.27
C PRO A 35 21.26 -17.41 -50.58
N ASP A 36 21.85 -18.14 -49.62
CA ASP A 36 22.62 -19.35 -49.91
C ASP A 36 22.88 -20.12 -48.59
N GLY A 37 22.53 -21.36 -48.64
CA GLY A 37 22.74 -22.36 -47.63
C GLY A 37 24.19 -22.84 -47.59
N VAL A 38 24.52 -23.50 -46.51
CA VAL A 38 25.28 -24.75 -46.43
C VAL A 38 25.12 -25.36 -45.04
N THR A 39 24.65 -26.58 -45.03
CA THR A 39 24.71 -27.58 -43.96
C THR A 39 26.14 -27.86 -43.53
N SER A 40 26.43 -27.95 -42.24
CA SER A 40 27.44 -28.92 -41.76
C SER A 40 27.23 -29.22 -40.28
N ALA A 41 27.04 -30.47 -39.98
CA ALA A 41 27.08 -31.08 -38.66
C ALA A 41 28.52 -31.10 -38.13
N GLY A 42 28.69 -30.87 -36.84
CA GLY A 42 29.98 -30.95 -36.16
C GLY A 42 29.83 -31.15 -34.67
N THR A 43 29.87 -32.40 -34.30
CA THR A 43 30.20 -33.05 -33.02
C THR A 43 31.01 -32.24 -32.02
N GLY A 44 30.60 -32.35 -30.79
CA GLY A 44 31.17 -32.31 -29.44
C GLY A 44 32.59 -31.79 -29.22
N SER A 45 32.72 -31.02 -28.15
CA SER A 45 33.86 -31.14 -27.24
C SER A 45 33.57 -30.40 -25.93
N SER A 46 33.46 -31.19 -24.87
CA SER A 46 33.49 -30.73 -23.47
C SER A 46 34.93 -30.29 -23.16
N ALA A 47 35.12 -29.03 -22.80
CA ALA A 47 36.40 -28.57 -22.24
C ALA A 47 36.23 -28.38 -20.72
N THR A 48 36.77 -29.31 -19.95
CA THR A 48 36.96 -29.22 -18.51
C THR A 48 38.18 -28.34 -18.27
N VAL A 49 38.01 -27.17 -17.67
CA VAL A 49 39.11 -26.35 -17.18
C VAL A 49 39.32 -26.65 -15.67
N THR A 50 40.39 -27.37 -15.39
CA THR A 50 40.88 -27.56 -14.01
C THR A 50 41.84 -26.42 -13.70
N VAL A 51 41.48 -25.57 -12.74
CA VAL A 51 42.38 -24.57 -12.16
C VAL A 51 42.85 -25.10 -10.80
N GLY A 52 44.16 -25.39 -10.76
CA GLY A 52 44.82 -25.85 -9.54
C GLY A 52 44.96 -24.75 -8.50
N ALA A 53 44.75 -25.11 -7.25
CA ALA A 53 45.06 -24.31 -6.07
C ALA A 53 46.54 -24.47 -5.65
N PRO A 54 47.18 -23.42 -5.13
CA PRO A 54 48.34 -23.62 -4.27
C PRO A 54 47.93 -23.65 -2.79
N GLY A 55 48.46 -24.62 -2.10
CA GLY A 55 48.22 -24.89 -0.69
C GLY A 55 48.77 -23.84 0.26
N ALA A 56 48.16 -23.74 1.45
CA ALA A 56 48.79 -23.28 2.67
C ALA A 56 48.18 -24.03 3.83
N THR A 57 49.07 -24.50 4.65
CA THR A 57 49.08 -25.40 5.78
C THR A 57 48.16 -24.92 6.94
N ALA A 58 47.41 -25.84 7.50
CA ALA A 58 46.75 -25.70 8.83
C ALA A 58 47.74 -25.91 9.97
N PRO A 59 47.42 -25.41 11.20
CA PRO A 59 47.08 -26.39 12.24
C PRO A 59 45.97 -26.02 13.24
N GLY A 60 45.28 -27.03 13.72
CA GLY A 60 44.79 -27.14 15.10
C GLY A 60 43.30 -26.79 15.31
N ALA A 61 42.46 -27.81 15.28
CA ALA A 61 41.14 -27.80 15.92
C ALA A 61 41.29 -27.98 17.45
N PRO A 62 40.27 -27.54 18.23
CA PRO A 62 39.47 -28.56 18.90
C PRO A 62 37.95 -28.40 18.69
N THR A 63 37.36 -29.50 18.41
CA THR A 63 35.92 -29.82 18.45
C THR A 63 35.41 -29.66 19.88
N SER A 64 34.36 -28.82 20.03
CA SER A 64 33.43 -28.92 21.14
C SER A 64 32.02 -28.77 20.59
N GLY A 65 31.35 -29.90 20.43
CA GLY A 65 29.95 -29.99 20.13
C GLY A 65 29.13 -29.48 21.31
N VAL A 66 28.36 -28.45 21.09
CA VAL A 66 27.28 -28.06 21.99
C VAL A 66 25.96 -28.38 21.30
N THR A 67 25.38 -29.50 21.71
CA THR A 67 24.01 -29.89 21.39
C THR A 67 23.07 -29.05 22.26
N THR A 68 22.44 -28.04 21.72
CA THR A 68 21.39 -27.31 22.42
C THR A 68 20.05 -27.97 22.14
N THR A 69 19.57 -28.74 23.11
CA THR A 69 18.20 -29.27 23.14
C THR A 69 17.26 -28.14 23.51
N VAL A 70 16.40 -27.73 22.57
CA VAL A 70 15.33 -26.76 22.81
C VAL A 70 14.15 -27.54 23.43
N THR A 71 13.98 -27.41 24.74
CA THR A 71 12.81 -27.92 25.47
C THR A 71 11.73 -26.85 25.44
N SER A 72 10.61 -27.12 24.76
CA SER A 72 9.41 -26.29 24.81
C SER A 72 8.72 -26.42 26.18
N PRO A 73 8.24 -25.31 26.79
CA PRO A 73 7.46 -25.40 28.02
C PRO A 73 6.04 -25.91 27.77
N PRO A 74 5.41 -26.61 28.71
CA PRO A 74 4.07 -27.15 28.55
C PRO A 74 2.99 -26.04 28.64
N VAL A 75 1.99 -26.17 27.78
CA VAL A 75 0.75 -25.38 27.81
C VAL A 75 -0.06 -25.79 29.05
N SER A 76 -0.24 -24.87 29.99
CA SER A 76 -1.18 -25.01 31.11
C SER A 76 -2.58 -24.67 30.65
N THR A 77 -3.43 -25.68 30.49
CA THR A 77 -4.88 -25.54 30.38
C THR A 77 -5.49 -25.31 31.75
N THR A 78 -5.92 -24.12 32.05
CA THR A 78 -6.73 -23.85 33.27
C THR A 78 -8.21 -23.96 32.90
N THR A 79 -8.81 -25.07 33.28
CA THR A 79 -10.25 -25.30 33.31
C THR A 79 -10.83 -24.58 34.53
N SER A 80 -11.72 -23.62 34.34
CA SER A 80 -12.55 -23.08 35.40
C SER A 80 -14.00 -23.52 35.16
N ALA A 81 -14.52 -24.27 36.10
CA ALA A 81 -15.89 -24.74 36.18
C ALA A 81 -16.84 -23.66 36.74
N PRO A 82 -18.17 -23.79 36.51
CA PRO A 82 -19.16 -22.74 36.79
C PRO A 82 -19.63 -22.77 38.23
N THR A 83 -19.91 -21.60 38.80
CA THR A 83 -20.57 -21.49 40.13
C THR A 83 -21.86 -20.69 40.01
N ASP A 84 -22.93 -21.39 40.31
CA ASP A 84 -24.21 -21.03 40.95
C ASP A 84 -24.93 -19.72 40.65
N VAL A 85 -26.18 -19.93 40.21
CA VAL A 85 -27.33 -19.05 40.18
C VAL A 85 -27.89 -18.89 41.59
N PRO A 86 -28.33 -17.72 42.03
CA PRO A 86 -29.47 -17.61 42.96
C PRO A 86 -30.74 -17.09 42.26
N THR A 87 -31.76 -17.88 42.36
CA THR A 87 -33.16 -17.60 42.13
C THR A 87 -33.64 -16.54 43.12
N GLY A 88 -34.24 -15.45 42.64
CA GLY A 88 -34.91 -14.42 43.45
C GLY A 88 -36.14 -13.89 42.73
N THR A 89 -37.30 -14.38 43.15
CA THR A 89 -38.63 -13.95 42.79
C THR A 89 -38.94 -12.59 43.40
N ALA A 90 -39.49 -11.62 42.63
CA ALA A 90 -40.56 -10.73 42.97
C ALA A 90 -40.88 -9.76 41.81
N ALA A 91 -42.11 -9.82 41.32
CA ALA A 91 -42.74 -8.75 40.55
C ALA A 91 -43.20 -7.62 41.51
N PRO A 92 -43.26 -6.37 41.01
CA PRO A 92 -44.59 -5.75 40.97
C PRO A 92 -44.91 -5.06 39.63
N THR A 93 -46.16 -5.21 39.29
CA THR A 93 -46.98 -4.51 38.33
C THR A 93 -46.83 -2.99 38.43
N GLY A 94 -46.54 -2.36 37.30
CA GLY A 94 -46.59 -0.90 37.19
C GLY A 94 -46.48 -0.48 35.72
N THR A 95 -47.62 -0.30 35.06
CA THR A 95 -47.74 0.35 33.75
C THR A 95 -47.60 1.85 33.94
N PRO A 96 -46.73 2.51 33.16
CA PRO A 96 -47.08 3.78 32.58
C PRO A 96 -46.94 3.73 31.04
N THR A 97 -48.05 4.02 30.42
CA THR A 97 -48.20 4.40 29.02
C THR A 97 -47.34 5.63 28.75
N SER A 98 -46.37 5.53 27.86
CA SER A 98 -45.67 6.68 27.32
C SER A 98 -45.76 6.67 25.79
N PRO A 99 -45.97 7.83 25.14
CA PRO A 99 -46.32 7.89 23.73
C PRO A 99 -45.08 7.57 22.86
N GLY A 100 -45.32 6.76 21.84
CA GLY A 100 -44.29 6.29 20.89
C GLY A 100 -43.62 7.42 20.16
N THR A 101 -42.32 7.55 20.41
CA THR A 101 -41.41 8.16 19.45
C THR A 101 -40.98 7.04 18.51
N THR A 102 -41.43 7.09 17.27
CA THR A 102 -40.99 6.21 16.21
C THR A 102 -39.52 6.54 15.90
N GLY A 103 -38.62 6.07 16.74
CA GLY A 103 -37.20 6.02 16.43
C GLY A 103 -37.00 4.98 15.35
N THR A 104 -36.62 5.40 14.18
CA THR A 104 -36.12 4.52 13.12
C THR A 104 -34.97 3.72 13.71
N ALA A 105 -35.22 2.49 14.12
CA ALA A 105 -34.18 1.58 14.56
C ALA A 105 -33.28 1.33 13.36
N THR A 106 -32.09 1.93 13.36
CA THR A 106 -31.03 1.55 12.44
C THR A 106 -30.64 0.12 12.81
N THR A 107 -31.20 -0.84 12.10
CA THR A 107 -30.86 -2.24 12.25
C THR A 107 -29.37 -2.37 11.98
N ALA A 108 -28.60 -2.95 12.91
CA ALA A 108 -27.21 -3.29 12.67
C ALA A 108 -27.12 -4.17 11.41
N PRO A 109 -26.12 -3.95 10.53
CA PRO A 109 -25.98 -4.77 9.32
C PRO A 109 -25.93 -6.25 9.69
N THR A 110 -26.69 -7.07 9.01
CA THR A 110 -26.58 -8.52 9.16
C THR A 110 -25.21 -8.97 8.68
N GLU A 111 -24.65 -10.03 9.28
CA GLU A 111 -23.30 -10.55 8.94
C GLU A 111 -23.15 -10.86 7.45
N HIS A 112 -24.23 -11.18 6.75
CA HIS A 112 -24.28 -11.38 5.29
C HIS A 112 -24.10 -10.10 4.45
N GLU A 113 -24.22 -8.92 5.06
CA GLU A 113 -24.03 -7.64 4.34
C GLU A 113 -22.57 -7.18 4.35
N LEU A 114 -21.76 -7.70 5.25
CA LEU A 114 -20.34 -7.35 5.38
C LEU A 114 -19.50 -8.22 4.44
N LEU A 115 -18.43 -7.61 3.85
CA LEU A 115 -17.39 -8.37 3.15
C LEU A 115 -16.06 -8.18 3.86
N ARG A 116 -15.31 -9.27 4.05
CA ARG A 116 -14.05 -9.29 4.79
C ARG A 116 -13.08 -10.34 4.24
N ALA A 117 -11.86 -10.36 4.74
CA ALA A 117 -10.85 -11.33 4.36
C ALA A 117 -11.38 -12.78 4.49
N GLY A 118 -11.21 -13.54 3.42
CA GLY A 118 -11.70 -14.91 3.27
C GLY A 118 -13.01 -15.03 2.48
N ASP A 119 -13.76 -13.95 2.29
CA ASP A 119 -14.99 -13.98 1.48
C ASP A 119 -14.65 -14.09 -0.01
N GLU A 120 -15.55 -14.72 -0.77
CA GLU A 120 -15.42 -14.93 -2.22
C GLU A 120 -16.74 -14.67 -2.93
N GLY A 121 -16.65 -14.42 -4.23
CA GLY A 121 -17.80 -14.36 -5.12
C GLY A 121 -18.07 -13.03 -5.79
N PRO A 122 -19.22 -12.88 -6.46
CA PRO A 122 -19.53 -11.73 -7.31
C PRO A 122 -19.54 -10.38 -6.57
N ARG A 123 -19.96 -10.38 -5.29
CA ARG A 123 -19.96 -9.14 -4.48
C ARG A 123 -18.53 -8.66 -4.19
N VAL A 124 -17.60 -9.57 -3.89
CA VAL A 124 -16.19 -9.26 -3.71
C VAL A 124 -15.61 -8.73 -5.02
N LEU A 125 -15.90 -9.41 -6.15
CA LEU A 125 -15.44 -8.97 -7.47
C LEU A 125 -15.93 -7.56 -7.81
N ALA A 126 -17.18 -7.23 -7.51
CA ALA A 126 -17.73 -5.89 -7.74
C ALA A 126 -17.01 -4.81 -6.89
N VAL A 127 -16.73 -5.10 -5.63
CA VAL A 127 -15.95 -4.21 -4.75
C VAL A 127 -14.53 -4.02 -5.27
N GLN A 128 -13.85 -5.11 -5.67
CA GLN A 128 -12.50 -5.05 -6.24
C GLN A 128 -12.47 -4.22 -7.53
N ALA A 129 -13.41 -4.44 -8.44
CA ALA A 129 -13.52 -3.69 -9.68
C ALA A 129 -13.68 -2.18 -9.42
N ARG A 130 -14.55 -1.82 -8.46
CA ARG A 130 -14.76 -0.42 -8.10
C ARG A 130 -13.53 0.19 -7.41
N LEU A 131 -12.82 -0.53 -6.56
CA LEU A 131 -11.56 -0.07 -5.96
C LEU A 131 -10.52 0.22 -7.06
N VAL A 132 -10.37 -0.68 -8.03
CA VAL A 132 -9.42 -0.49 -9.16
C VAL A 132 -9.80 0.70 -10.02
N GLU A 133 -11.09 0.89 -10.33
CA GLU A 133 -11.61 2.05 -11.06
C GLU A 133 -11.23 3.37 -10.37
N LEU A 134 -11.30 3.40 -9.04
CA LEU A 134 -10.90 4.55 -8.22
C LEU A 134 -9.38 4.70 -8.08
N GLY A 135 -8.59 3.75 -8.58
CA GLY A 135 -7.13 3.78 -8.50
C GLY A 135 -6.54 3.08 -7.27
N TYR A 136 -7.34 2.47 -6.39
CA TYR A 136 -6.82 1.64 -5.30
C TYR A 136 -6.23 0.35 -5.86
N TRP A 137 -4.94 0.17 -5.64
CA TRP A 137 -4.25 -0.97 -6.23
C TRP A 137 -4.40 -2.23 -5.37
N LEU A 138 -4.85 -3.31 -5.99
CA LEU A 138 -5.01 -4.62 -5.38
C LEU A 138 -4.57 -5.79 -6.32
N GLY A 139 -3.92 -5.44 -7.43
CA GLY A 139 -3.67 -6.41 -8.49
C GLY A 139 -4.86 -6.54 -9.44
N THR A 140 -5.08 -7.75 -9.93
CA THR A 140 -6.23 -8.06 -10.79
C THR A 140 -7.42 -8.49 -9.93
N PRO A 141 -8.62 -7.93 -10.12
CA PRO A 141 -9.84 -8.43 -9.47
C PRO A 141 -10.07 -9.90 -9.78
N ASP A 142 -10.23 -10.72 -8.76
CA ASP A 142 -10.35 -12.18 -8.84
C ASP A 142 -11.57 -12.75 -8.10
N GLY A 143 -12.35 -11.87 -7.43
CA GLY A 143 -13.50 -12.26 -6.64
C GLY A 143 -13.16 -12.91 -5.29
N ARG A 144 -11.87 -12.82 -4.84
CA ARG A 144 -11.42 -13.34 -3.55
C ARG A 144 -10.94 -12.21 -2.67
N PHE A 145 -11.50 -12.09 -1.48
CA PHE A 145 -11.09 -11.06 -0.53
C PHE A 145 -9.79 -11.46 0.20
N GLY A 146 -8.68 -11.36 -0.54
CA GLY A 146 -7.34 -11.66 -0.03
C GLY A 146 -6.63 -10.46 0.58
N LEU A 147 -5.31 -10.64 0.84
CA LEU A 147 -4.46 -9.61 1.43
C LEU A 147 -4.49 -8.29 0.64
N LEU A 148 -4.38 -8.34 -0.69
CA LEU A 148 -4.32 -7.12 -1.50
C LEU A 148 -5.65 -6.36 -1.50
N THR A 149 -6.77 -7.09 -1.48
CA THR A 149 -8.11 -6.48 -1.31
C THR A 149 -8.23 -5.80 0.05
N THR A 150 -7.79 -6.47 1.13
CA THR A 150 -7.75 -5.90 2.48
C THR A 150 -6.93 -4.60 2.52
N GLN A 151 -5.75 -4.58 1.89
CA GLN A 151 -4.91 -3.39 1.83
C GLN A 151 -5.57 -2.24 1.05
N ALA A 152 -6.26 -2.53 -0.05
CA ALA A 152 -7.00 -1.54 -0.80
C ALA A 152 -8.18 -0.98 -0.01
N VAL A 153 -8.87 -1.83 0.78
CA VAL A 153 -9.94 -1.39 1.68
C VAL A 153 -9.39 -0.51 2.80
N TYR A 154 -8.24 -0.85 3.42
CA TYR A 154 -7.59 0.05 4.39
C TYR A 154 -7.28 1.42 3.78
N ALA A 155 -6.76 1.47 2.55
CA ALA A 155 -6.46 2.71 1.87
C ALA A 155 -7.73 3.55 1.59
N LEU A 156 -8.83 2.93 1.16
CA LEU A 156 -10.12 3.60 0.96
C LEU A 156 -10.67 4.13 2.29
N GLN A 157 -10.63 3.32 3.34
CA GLN A 157 -11.11 3.70 4.67
C GLN A 157 -10.32 4.89 5.23
N GLY A 158 -8.97 4.85 5.12
CA GLY A 158 -8.13 5.98 5.50
C GLY A 158 -8.48 7.24 4.74
N ALA A 159 -8.52 7.18 3.41
CA ALA A 159 -8.89 8.32 2.55
C ALA A 159 -10.30 8.88 2.82
N ALA A 160 -11.20 8.04 3.32
CA ALA A 160 -12.56 8.42 3.69
C ALA A 160 -12.71 8.90 5.15
N GLY A 161 -11.63 8.90 5.94
CA GLY A 161 -11.64 9.22 7.37
C GLY A 161 -12.40 8.19 8.21
N LEU A 162 -12.46 6.94 7.77
CA LEU A 162 -13.08 5.83 8.49
C LEU A 162 -12.03 5.05 9.31
N GLY A 163 -12.49 4.31 10.31
CA GLY A 163 -11.65 3.30 10.97
C GLY A 163 -11.18 2.25 9.96
N ARG A 164 -9.90 1.93 9.99
CA ARG A 164 -9.29 0.94 9.09
C ARG A 164 -9.42 -0.47 9.66
N ASP A 165 -10.60 -1.06 9.55
CA ASP A 165 -10.91 -2.42 10.01
C ASP A 165 -10.79 -3.48 8.90
N GLY A 166 -10.69 -3.04 7.64
CA GLY A 166 -10.59 -3.92 6.48
C GLY A 166 -11.91 -4.60 6.10
N VAL A 167 -13.02 -4.15 6.68
CA VAL A 167 -14.35 -4.69 6.42
C VAL A 167 -15.13 -3.75 5.51
N VAL A 168 -15.73 -4.29 4.47
CA VAL A 168 -16.61 -3.53 3.59
C VAL A 168 -18.03 -3.62 4.14
N GLY A 169 -18.31 -2.76 5.13
CA GLY A 169 -19.64 -2.53 5.66
C GLY A 169 -20.32 -1.30 5.05
N PRO A 170 -21.49 -0.90 5.55
CA PRO A 170 -22.28 0.20 4.96
C PRO A 170 -21.52 1.52 4.83
N ALA A 171 -20.66 1.88 5.80
CA ALA A 171 -19.86 3.10 5.74
C ALA A 171 -18.81 3.03 4.63
N THR A 172 -18.13 1.88 4.50
CA THR A 172 -17.13 1.63 3.47
C THR A 172 -17.77 1.57 2.08
N LEU A 173 -18.95 0.96 1.93
CA LEU A 173 -19.72 0.95 0.68
C LEU A 173 -20.08 2.37 0.25
N ARG A 174 -20.61 3.19 1.15
CA ARG A 174 -20.90 4.60 0.84
C ARG A 174 -19.65 5.38 0.44
N ALA A 175 -18.48 5.11 1.04
CA ALA A 175 -17.22 5.73 0.64
C ALA A 175 -16.80 5.30 -0.77
N LEU A 176 -16.97 4.02 -1.09
CA LEU A 176 -16.69 3.44 -2.41
C LEU A 176 -17.62 4.03 -3.49
N GLU A 177 -18.91 4.16 -3.20
CA GLU A 177 -19.92 4.75 -4.09
C GLU A 177 -19.64 6.22 -4.39
N ARG A 178 -19.31 7.00 -3.35
CA ARG A 178 -18.95 8.41 -3.51
C ARG A 178 -17.61 8.62 -4.22
N GLY A 179 -16.84 7.57 -4.44
CA GLY A 179 -15.51 7.66 -5.05
C GLY A 179 -14.51 8.38 -4.14
N ALA A 180 -14.51 8.06 -2.84
CA ALA A 180 -13.56 8.67 -1.91
C ALA A 180 -12.12 8.41 -2.35
N LEU A 181 -11.29 9.47 -2.35
CA LEU A 181 -9.89 9.46 -2.74
C LEU A 181 -9.07 10.28 -1.74
N PRO A 182 -7.76 9.97 -1.56
CA PRO A 182 -6.89 10.79 -0.76
C PRO A 182 -6.87 12.24 -1.27
N ARG A 183 -6.86 13.19 -0.34
CA ARG A 183 -6.59 14.58 -0.68
C ARG A 183 -5.12 14.71 -1.03
N VAL A 184 -4.80 15.35 -2.14
CA VAL A 184 -3.42 15.59 -2.56
C VAL A 184 -3.14 17.09 -2.65
N GLN A 185 -1.89 17.49 -2.40
CA GLN A 185 -1.44 18.88 -2.38
C GLN A 185 -0.48 19.21 -3.52
N SER A 186 0.13 18.20 -4.14
CA SER A 186 1.10 18.38 -5.21
C SER A 186 0.38 18.75 -6.51
N PRO A 187 0.70 19.89 -7.15
CA PRO A 187 0.01 20.34 -8.35
C PRO A 187 0.40 19.57 -9.64
N GLY A 188 1.43 18.73 -9.56
CA GLY A 188 1.95 17.92 -10.67
C GLY A 188 2.35 16.53 -10.19
N ASN A 189 3.27 15.88 -10.91
CA ASN A 189 3.70 14.52 -10.61
C ASN A 189 4.48 14.45 -9.29
N ALA A 190 4.04 13.60 -8.38
CA ALA A 190 4.64 13.38 -7.07
C ALA A 190 4.16 12.06 -6.45
N VAL A 191 4.78 11.68 -5.35
CA VAL A 191 4.25 10.70 -4.41
C VAL A 191 3.91 11.43 -3.11
N GLU A 192 2.71 11.23 -2.60
CA GLU A 192 2.30 11.75 -1.30
C GLU A 192 2.06 10.60 -0.32
N ILE A 193 2.71 10.69 0.84
CA ILE A 193 2.55 9.77 1.96
C ILE A 193 1.76 10.52 3.03
N ASP A 194 0.53 10.09 3.26
CA ASP A 194 -0.30 10.59 4.34
C ASP A 194 -0.20 9.63 5.51
N ILE A 195 0.37 10.11 6.63
CA ILE A 195 0.63 9.29 7.81
C ILE A 195 -0.68 8.99 8.55
N SER A 196 -1.57 9.97 8.65
CA SER A 196 -2.83 9.84 9.39
C SER A 196 -3.82 8.92 8.65
N ASP A 197 -3.94 9.10 7.33
CA ASP A 197 -4.79 8.27 6.48
C ASP A 197 -4.16 6.88 6.20
N GLY A 198 -2.84 6.73 6.43
CA GLY A 198 -2.11 5.51 6.11
C GLY A 198 -2.11 5.21 4.62
N THR A 199 -1.95 6.23 3.77
CA THR A 199 -1.99 6.08 2.32
C THR A 199 -0.71 6.56 1.65
N ILE A 200 -0.36 5.92 0.53
CA ILE A 200 0.57 6.43 -0.47
C ILE A 200 -0.24 6.71 -1.73
N ALA A 201 -0.29 7.98 -2.12
CA ALA A 201 -0.94 8.41 -3.35
C ALA A 201 0.12 8.77 -4.40
N PHE A 202 0.05 8.14 -5.57
CA PHE A 202 0.79 8.55 -6.75
C PHE A 202 -0.02 9.61 -7.46
N VAL A 203 0.54 10.82 -7.55
CA VAL A 203 -0.11 12.00 -8.11
C VAL A 203 0.37 12.20 -9.53
N ARG A 204 -0.58 12.40 -10.44
CA ARG A 204 -0.34 12.79 -11.83
C ARG A 204 -1.21 14.00 -12.14
N ASP A 205 -0.59 15.07 -12.64
CA ASP A 205 -1.29 16.31 -12.97
C ASP A 205 -2.18 16.84 -11.84
N GLY A 206 -1.70 16.75 -10.60
CA GLY A 206 -2.40 17.21 -9.41
C GLY A 206 -3.57 16.32 -8.95
N LYS A 207 -3.68 15.10 -9.46
CA LYS A 207 -4.74 14.15 -9.09
C LYS A 207 -4.15 12.81 -8.64
N PRO A 208 -4.69 12.17 -7.59
CA PRO A 208 -4.32 10.81 -7.25
C PRO A 208 -4.84 9.87 -8.34
N TRP A 209 -3.98 9.00 -8.87
CA TRP A 209 -4.35 8.04 -9.91
C TRP A 209 -4.05 6.60 -9.53
N ARG A 210 -3.16 6.40 -8.53
CA ARG A 210 -2.86 5.12 -7.93
C ARG A 210 -2.69 5.31 -6.44
N VAL A 211 -3.30 4.45 -5.63
CA VAL A 211 -3.30 4.55 -4.17
C VAL A 211 -2.98 3.19 -3.56
N LEU A 212 -2.09 3.18 -2.57
CA LEU A 212 -1.81 2.02 -1.73
C LEU A 212 -2.01 2.36 -0.26
N HIS A 213 -2.33 1.36 0.55
CA HIS A 213 -2.18 1.46 1.99
C HIS A 213 -0.69 1.40 2.38
N THR A 214 -0.33 2.10 3.45
CA THR A 214 1.01 2.06 4.05
C THR A 214 0.95 2.05 5.57
N SER A 215 1.90 1.36 6.19
CA SER A 215 2.16 1.40 7.62
C SER A 215 3.48 2.13 7.87
N THR A 216 3.43 3.23 8.61
CA THR A 216 4.52 4.18 8.86
C THR A 216 5.11 4.02 10.26
N GLY A 217 5.98 4.95 10.71
CA GLY A 217 6.59 4.96 12.04
C GLY A 217 5.56 4.98 13.17
N ASN A 218 5.77 4.11 14.18
CA ASN A 218 4.79 3.88 15.26
C ASN A 218 4.93 4.83 16.46
N GLY A 219 5.90 5.76 16.44
CA GLY A 219 6.14 6.70 17.54
C GLY A 219 6.86 6.11 18.76
N ALA A 220 7.15 4.81 18.79
CA ALA A 220 7.83 4.19 19.93
C ALA A 220 9.32 4.53 19.98
N ARG A 221 9.90 4.49 21.18
CA ARG A 221 11.35 4.57 21.36
C ARG A 221 12.00 3.22 21.02
N TYR A 222 13.15 3.26 20.37
CA TYR A 222 13.93 2.07 20.06
C TYR A 222 15.43 2.35 20.20
N ALA A 223 16.23 1.30 20.43
CA ALA A 223 17.69 1.39 20.48
C ALA A 223 18.26 1.71 19.10
N SER A 224 19.14 2.72 19.00
CA SER A 224 19.74 3.16 17.74
C SER A 224 21.20 3.58 18.00
N GLY A 225 22.17 2.78 17.55
CA GLY A 225 23.56 2.95 17.93
C GLY A 225 23.73 2.91 19.44
N ASP A 226 24.48 3.88 19.99
CA ASP A 226 24.73 4.01 21.42
C ASP A 226 23.61 4.76 22.19
N GLY A 227 22.49 5.05 21.53
CA GLY A 227 21.41 5.85 22.10
C GLY A 227 20.02 5.30 21.79
N THR A 228 19.04 6.17 21.91
CA THR A 228 17.64 5.90 21.57
C THR A 228 17.13 6.84 20.52
N ALA A 229 16.26 6.36 19.64
CA ALA A 229 15.53 7.17 18.65
C ALA A 229 14.03 6.94 18.78
N ILE A 230 13.25 7.81 18.14
CA ILE A 230 11.80 7.69 18.03
C ILE A 230 11.46 7.19 16.62
N ALA A 231 10.63 6.19 16.55
CA ALA A 231 10.17 5.58 15.30
C ALA A 231 9.14 6.47 14.59
N HIS A 232 9.58 7.57 14.00
CA HIS A 232 8.71 8.49 13.26
C HIS A 232 9.06 8.54 11.77
N THR A 233 8.06 8.74 10.93
CA THR A 233 8.25 9.05 9.51
C THR A 233 8.41 10.57 9.38
N PRO A 234 9.54 11.08 8.82
CA PRO A 234 9.78 12.51 8.75
C PRO A 234 8.78 13.17 7.79
N ARG A 235 8.11 14.22 8.28
CA ARG A 235 7.24 15.07 7.48
C ARG A 235 8.06 16.06 6.69
N GLY A 236 7.59 16.43 5.51
CA GLY A 236 8.27 17.43 4.69
C GLY A 236 8.22 17.11 3.20
N ARG A 237 9.01 17.87 2.45
CA ARG A 237 9.15 17.74 0.99
C ARG A 237 10.52 17.17 0.69
N PHE A 238 10.53 16.04 0.03
CA PHE A 238 11.71 15.26 -0.31
C PHE A 238 11.72 14.93 -1.81
N ALA A 239 12.75 14.22 -2.23
CA ALA A 239 12.83 13.58 -3.54
C ALA A 239 13.38 12.16 -3.39
N VAL A 240 13.03 11.28 -4.31
CA VAL A 240 13.64 9.95 -4.40
C VAL A 240 15.14 10.12 -4.65
N GLN A 241 15.96 9.62 -3.72
CA GLN A 241 17.41 9.78 -3.73
C GLN A 241 18.13 8.58 -4.34
N ARG A 242 17.66 7.38 -4.01
CA ARG A 242 18.26 6.12 -4.50
C ARG A 242 17.25 4.99 -4.41
N ARG A 243 17.51 3.96 -5.21
CA ARG A 243 16.70 2.75 -5.29
C ARG A 243 17.63 1.54 -5.20
N ILE A 244 17.20 0.47 -4.53
CA ILE A 244 17.93 -0.79 -4.47
C ILE A 244 16.99 -1.90 -4.92
N ASP A 245 17.32 -2.55 -6.05
CA ASP A 245 16.57 -3.71 -6.55
C ASP A 245 17.09 -4.96 -5.84
N GLY A 246 16.32 -5.46 -4.90
CA GLY A 246 16.66 -6.60 -4.04
C GLY A 246 16.44 -6.34 -2.56
N VAL A 247 16.96 -7.23 -1.72
CA VAL A 247 16.82 -7.13 -0.27
C VAL A 247 18.01 -6.35 0.31
N ARG A 248 17.70 -5.30 1.03
CA ARG A 248 18.68 -4.57 1.85
C ARG A 248 18.56 -5.03 3.30
N VAL A 249 19.64 -5.56 3.86
CA VAL A 249 19.76 -5.80 5.31
C VAL A 249 20.27 -4.52 5.96
N ALA A 250 19.53 -4.00 6.92
CA ALA A 250 19.85 -2.80 7.69
C ALA A 250 19.76 -3.11 9.20
N PRO A 251 20.32 -2.28 10.07
CA PRO A 251 20.26 -2.53 11.53
C PRO A 251 18.86 -2.75 12.08
N LEU A 252 17.84 -2.10 11.48
CA LEU A 252 16.45 -2.19 11.91
C LEU A 252 15.63 -3.25 11.14
N GLY A 253 16.30 -4.13 10.39
CA GLY A 253 15.65 -5.23 9.68
C GLY A 253 15.88 -5.25 8.18
N ARG A 254 15.10 -6.09 7.52
CA ARG A 254 15.19 -6.32 6.07
C ARG A 254 14.20 -5.44 5.32
N LEU A 255 14.66 -4.76 4.29
CA LEU A 255 13.86 -3.94 3.40
C LEU A 255 13.85 -4.61 2.02
N TYR A 256 12.68 -4.94 1.49
CA TYR A 256 12.54 -5.49 0.15
C TYR A 256 12.36 -4.36 -0.86
N ARG A 257 13.27 -4.28 -1.86
CA ARG A 257 13.27 -3.30 -2.96
C ARG A 257 13.08 -1.85 -2.51
N PRO A 258 13.87 -1.33 -1.53
CA PRO A 258 13.63 -0.02 -0.95
C PRO A 258 13.89 1.12 -1.95
N VAL A 259 12.98 2.11 -1.91
CA VAL A 259 13.07 3.39 -2.61
C VAL A 259 13.24 4.48 -1.56
N TYR A 260 14.45 4.99 -1.41
CA TYR A 260 14.80 5.97 -0.38
C TYR A 260 14.45 7.38 -0.83
N PHE A 261 13.79 8.14 0.06
CA PHE A 261 13.40 9.52 -0.20
C PHE A 261 14.05 10.52 0.76
N HIS A 262 14.54 10.07 1.93
CA HIS A 262 15.24 10.93 2.90
C HIS A 262 16.18 10.08 3.76
N GLY A 263 17.52 10.26 3.62
CA GLY A 263 18.50 9.53 4.41
C GLY A 263 18.27 8.01 4.42
N GLY A 264 17.91 7.46 5.59
CA GLY A 264 17.57 6.05 5.79
C GLY A 264 16.09 5.70 5.56
N TYR A 265 15.22 6.68 5.33
CA TYR A 265 13.78 6.48 5.18
C TYR A 265 13.41 6.11 3.75
N ALA A 266 12.61 5.06 3.62
CA ALA A 266 12.25 4.49 2.32
C ALA A 266 10.79 4.04 2.27
N VAL A 267 10.25 3.96 1.06
CA VAL A 267 9.11 3.08 0.75
C VAL A 267 9.68 1.72 0.40
N HIS A 268 9.21 0.65 1.05
CA HIS A 268 9.73 -0.70 0.81
C HIS A 268 8.67 -1.77 1.01
N GLY A 269 8.90 -2.94 0.41
CA GLY A 269 8.07 -4.12 0.62
C GLY A 269 8.30 -4.74 1.99
N SER A 270 7.21 -5.22 2.58
CA SER A 270 7.19 -5.90 3.87
C SER A 270 6.15 -7.02 3.87
N GLY A 271 6.39 -8.06 4.67
CA GLY A 271 5.40 -9.10 4.94
C GLY A 271 4.33 -8.70 5.95
N SER A 272 4.49 -7.55 6.63
CA SER A 272 3.54 -7.06 7.64
C SER A 272 3.25 -5.58 7.43
N ILE A 273 2.01 -5.30 7.04
CA ILE A 273 1.47 -3.95 6.80
C ILE A 273 0.12 -3.85 7.51
N PRO A 274 0.10 -3.69 8.84
CA PRO A 274 -1.14 -3.56 9.59
C PRO A 274 -1.83 -2.22 9.28
N ALA A 275 -3.10 -2.11 9.65
CA ALA A 275 -3.90 -0.91 9.45
C ALA A 275 -3.39 0.33 10.20
N TYR A 276 -2.46 0.14 11.13
CA TYR A 276 -1.89 1.18 12.01
C TYR A 276 -0.38 1.34 11.76
N PRO A 277 0.24 2.43 12.22
CA PRO A 277 1.69 2.61 12.17
C PRO A 277 2.43 1.53 12.97
N ALA A 278 3.42 0.85 12.34
CA ALA A 278 4.15 -0.27 12.96
C ALA A 278 5.63 -0.34 12.56
N SER A 279 6.15 0.64 11.81
CA SER A 279 7.55 0.67 11.40
C SER A 279 8.42 1.52 12.32
N HIS A 280 9.74 1.50 12.10
CA HIS A 280 10.68 2.43 12.72
C HIS A 280 10.79 3.77 11.98
N GLY A 281 9.95 4.00 10.95
CA GLY A 281 9.90 5.26 10.20
C GLY A 281 9.79 5.11 8.69
N CYS A 282 10.15 3.96 8.13
CA CYS A 282 9.90 3.68 6.71
C CYS A 282 8.39 3.52 6.44
N ALA A 283 7.98 3.79 5.22
CA ALA A 283 6.63 3.51 4.73
C ALA A 283 6.59 2.10 4.14
N ARG A 284 5.92 1.17 4.84
CA ARG A 284 5.78 -0.22 4.41
C ARG A 284 4.61 -0.38 3.46
N VAL A 285 4.82 -1.10 2.37
CA VAL A 285 3.79 -1.58 1.45
C VAL A 285 3.93 -3.09 1.29
N THR A 286 2.97 -3.77 0.67
CA THR A 286 3.12 -5.20 0.36
C THR A 286 4.29 -5.44 -0.60
N ASN A 287 4.87 -6.65 -0.58
CA ASN A 287 5.90 -7.01 -1.55
C ASN A 287 5.37 -6.88 -2.98
N ALA A 288 4.15 -7.32 -3.25
CA ALA A 288 3.52 -7.14 -4.55
C ALA A 288 3.32 -5.65 -4.91
N GLY A 289 3.02 -4.79 -3.91
CA GLY A 289 2.90 -3.34 -4.09
C GLY A 289 4.22 -2.68 -4.48
N ILE A 290 5.32 -3.02 -3.81
CA ILE A 290 6.62 -2.46 -4.18
C ILE A 290 7.09 -3.02 -5.54
N ASP A 291 6.78 -4.28 -5.86
CA ASP A 291 7.09 -4.85 -7.18
C ASP A 291 6.37 -4.11 -8.30
N MET A 292 5.10 -3.73 -8.08
CA MET A 292 4.35 -2.87 -9.01
C MET A 292 5.01 -1.48 -9.13
N ILE A 293 5.40 -0.84 -8.03
CA ILE A 293 6.08 0.46 -8.03
C ILE A 293 7.36 0.40 -8.87
N TRP A 294 8.13 -0.69 -8.77
CA TRP A 294 9.34 -0.89 -9.56
C TRP A 294 9.04 -1.18 -11.03
N ARG A 295 8.13 -2.10 -11.32
CA ARG A 295 7.75 -2.49 -12.68
C ARG A 295 7.20 -1.33 -13.49
N GLU A 296 6.38 -0.49 -12.87
CA GLU A 296 5.75 0.67 -13.52
C GLU A 296 6.61 1.95 -13.37
N ASN A 297 7.79 1.83 -12.75
CA ASN A 297 8.72 2.94 -12.48
C ASN A 297 8.04 4.17 -11.84
N LEU A 298 7.19 3.94 -10.85
CA LEU A 298 6.38 4.99 -10.24
C LEU A 298 7.17 5.92 -9.31
N MET A 299 8.34 5.51 -8.85
CA MET A 299 9.23 6.30 -8.00
C MET A 299 10.65 6.38 -8.58
N PRO A 300 10.85 7.00 -9.75
CA PRO A 300 12.20 7.22 -10.30
C PRO A 300 12.99 8.20 -9.43
N ASN A 301 14.33 8.14 -9.50
CA ASN A 301 15.20 9.09 -8.81
C ASN A 301 14.83 10.54 -9.21
N GLY A 302 14.82 11.44 -8.24
CA GLY A 302 14.45 12.83 -8.43
C GLY A 302 12.94 13.11 -8.33
N LEU A 303 12.07 12.09 -8.36
CA LEU A 303 10.62 12.31 -8.19
C LEU A 303 10.33 12.92 -6.80
N ARG A 304 9.49 13.93 -6.77
CA ARG A 304 9.06 14.59 -5.52
C ARG A 304 8.28 13.62 -4.62
N VAL A 305 8.58 13.68 -3.32
CA VAL A 305 7.88 12.94 -2.28
C VAL A 305 7.44 13.96 -1.22
N LEU A 306 6.14 14.05 -0.97
CA LEU A 306 5.56 14.82 0.12
C LEU A 306 5.11 13.86 1.22
N VAL A 307 5.59 14.09 2.45
CA VAL A 307 5.14 13.35 3.64
C VAL A 307 4.41 14.32 4.55
N ARG A 308 3.19 13.97 4.93
CA ARG A 308 2.31 14.79 5.75
C ARG A 308 1.36 13.95 6.61
N ASP A 309 0.54 14.63 7.42
CA ASP A 309 -0.64 14.11 8.10
C ASP A 309 -1.90 14.40 7.32
#